data_432ada6c4bb2bce66131b8182d2d60bc
#
_entry.id   432ada6c4bb2bce66131b8182d2d60bc
#
_cell.length_a   1.000
_cell.length_b   1.000
_cell.length_c   1.000
_cell.angle_alpha   90.00
_cell.angle_beta   90.00
_cell.angle_gamma   90.00
#
_symmetry.space_group_name_H-M   'P 1'
#
loop_
_entity.id
_entity.type
_entity.pdbx_description
1 polymer ?
#
loop_
_entity_poly.entity_id
_entity_poly.type
_entity_poly.pdbx_seq_one_letter_code
_entity_poly.pdbx_strand_id
1 'polypeptide(L)'
;GEVTGSSALTIADNVVDEANLKVSNSAVNGYMLTAQSGNTGGLTWAAAGGGAMELITRTVISDGDTTVNFTGFDADTYDHYRFYFSNVVLDTDLRYLVGVTSSDGGSNYDTGASDYAQTALMQSGTTSATPTFTTDCDDGFAFFRLAEGLGSVTTNEKAQGVCGTLEIFNAGDSSKFTNMHFKTSHVDAADNASSFFQRDAVARRTEAAIVNAVQFKPQAQGFESGMISMYGIKKT
;
A
#
# COMPACT_ATOMS: atom_id res chain seq x y z
N GLY A 1 -35.99 -16.63 -37.19
CA GLY A 1 -37.15 -17.48 -37.00
C GLY A 1 -37.33 -17.81 -35.54
N GLU A 2 -38.54 -17.68 -35.05
CA GLU A 2 -38.89 -18.11 -33.71
C GLU A 2 -38.78 -19.63 -33.63
N VAL A 3 -38.20 -20.13 -32.58
CA VAL A 3 -38.08 -21.56 -32.34
C VAL A 3 -39.42 -22.07 -31.86
N THR A 4 -40.15 -22.76 -32.71
CA THR A 4 -41.46 -23.38 -32.40
C THR A 4 -41.29 -24.91 -32.45
N GLY A 5 -41.63 -25.59 -31.35
CA GLY A 5 -41.61 -27.05 -31.30
C GLY A 5 -42.18 -27.56 -29.96
N SER A 6 -42.76 -28.77 -30.03
CA SER A 6 -43.38 -29.45 -28.87
C SER A 6 -42.45 -30.42 -28.14
N SER A 7 -41.21 -30.50 -28.53
CA SER A 7 -40.15 -31.35 -27.92
C SER A 7 -38.91 -30.53 -27.65
N ALA A 8 -37.99 -31.04 -26.88
CA ALA A 8 -36.79 -30.33 -26.42
C ALA A 8 -36.13 -29.50 -27.55
N LEU A 9 -35.98 -28.21 -27.26
CA LEU A 9 -35.34 -27.24 -28.12
C LEU A 9 -33.83 -27.31 -27.89
N THR A 10 -33.07 -27.66 -28.93
CA THR A 10 -31.61 -27.61 -28.90
C THR A 10 -31.16 -26.37 -29.65
N ILE A 11 -30.46 -25.48 -29.01
CA ILE A 11 -29.74 -24.36 -29.63
C ILE A 11 -28.39 -24.92 -30.04
N ALA A 12 -28.03 -24.82 -31.32
CA ALA A 12 -26.73 -25.26 -31.82
C ALA A 12 -25.62 -24.39 -31.20
N ASP A 13 -24.41 -24.95 -31.13
CA ASP A 13 -23.25 -24.20 -30.62
C ASP A 13 -22.99 -22.96 -31.49
N ASN A 14 -22.58 -21.86 -30.85
CA ASN A 14 -22.24 -20.57 -31.47
C ASN A 14 -23.40 -19.84 -32.20
N VAL A 15 -24.67 -20.14 -31.87
CA VAL A 15 -25.85 -19.47 -32.45
C VAL A 15 -26.31 -18.31 -31.59
N VAL A 16 -26.06 -18.33 -30.30
CA VAL A 16 -26.41 -17.23 -29.39
C VAL A 16 -25.19 -16.33 -29.21
N ASP A 17 -25.24 -15.15 -29.77
CA ASP A 17 -24.23 -14.11 -29.66
C ASP A 17 -24.79 -12.84 -29.00
N GLU A 18 -24.03 -11.76 -28.96
CA GLU A 18 -24.44 -10.49 -28.37
C GLU A 18 -25.70 -9.91 -29.03
N ALA A 19 -25.88 -10.14 -30.32
CA ALA A 19 -27.06 -9.67 -31.07
C ALA A 19 -28.36 -10.37 -30.63
N ASN A 20 -28.25 -11.56 -30.05
CA ASN A 20 -29.37 -12.34 -29.51
C ASN A 20 -29.67 -11.98 -28.04
N LEU A 21 -28.83 -11.22 -27.37
CA LEU A 21 -29.01 -10.79 -26.01
C LEU A 21 -29.58 -9.38 -25.98
N LYS A 22 -30.65 -9.18 -25.22
CA LYS A 22 -31.22 -7.84 -25.04
C LYS A 22 -30.41 -7.07 -23.97
N VAL A 23 -29.32 -6.44 -24.42
CA VAL A 23 -28.41 -5.67 -23.59
C VAL A 23 -28.69 -4.16 -23.78
N SER A 24 -28.61 -3.38 -22.71
CA SER A 24 -28.96 -1.96 -22.72
C SER A 24 -27.94 -1.04 -23.38
N ASN A 25 -26.72 -1.52 -23.60
CA ASN A 25 -25.60 -0.76 -24.17
C ASN A 25 -24.71 -1.65 -25.05
N SER A 26 -23.78 -1.03 -25.78
CA SER A 26 -22.81 -1.74 -26.62
C SER A 26 -21.69 -2.36 -25.79
N ALA A 27 -21.13 -3.47 -26.29
CA ALA A 27 -19.97 -4.13 -25.71
C ALA A 27 -18.74 -3.20 -25.74
N VAL A 28 -17.97 -3.22 -24.65
CA VAL A 28 -16.72 -2.47 -24.49
C VAL A 28 -15.65 -3.45 -24.01
N ASN A 29 -14.44 -3.36 -24.57
CA ASN A 29 -13.33 -4.21 -24.15
C ASN A 29 -13.06 -4.10 -22.64
N GLY A 30 -12.99 -5.23 -21.96
CA GLY A 30 -12.79 -5.31 -20.52
C GLY A 30 -14.05 -5.16 -19.67
N TYR A 31 -15.22 -4.94 -20.28
CA TYR A 31 -16.50 -4.96 -19.59
C TYR A 31 -17.02 -6.39 -19.43
N MET A 32 -17.82 -6.58 -18.40
CA MET A 32 -18.51 -7.82 -18.11
C MET A 32 -20.02 -7.65 -18.34
N LEU A 33 -20.67 -8.69 -18.82
CA LEU A 33 -22.13 -8.72 -18.90
C LEU A 33 -22.69 -8.89 -17.49
N THR A 34 -23.42 -7.89 -17.01
CA THR A 34 -23.94 -7.84 -15.64
C THR A 34 -25.47 -7.75 -15.64
N ALA A 35 -26.09 -8.33 -14.61
CA ALA A 35 -27.52 -8.15 -14.37
C ALA A 35 -27.81 -6.75 -13.82
N GLN A 36 -28.76 -6.04 -14.40
CA GLN A 36 -29.19 -4.72 -13.92
C GLN A 36 -30.69 -4.54 -14.11
N SER A 37 -31.44 -4.68 -13.05
CA SER A 37 -32.93 -4.75 -13.07
C SER A 37 -33.59 -3.49 -13.61
N GLY A 38 -32.95 -2.32 -13.55
CA GLY A 38 -33.49 -1.06 -14.10
C GLY A 38 -33.35 -0.91 -15.61
N ASN A 39 -32.61 -1.79 -16.29
CA ASN A 39 -32.36 -1.71 -17.72
C ASN A 39 -33.30 -2.60 -18.55
N THR A 40 -33.60 -2.14 -19.76
CA THR A 40 -34.40 -2.93 -20.71
C THR A 40 -33.66 -4.24 -21.03
N GLY A 41 -34.31 -5.39 -20.75
CA GLY A 41 -33.69 -6.70 -20.91
C GLY A 41 -32.98 -7.21 -19.67
N GLY A 42 -32.76 -6.39 -18.64
CA GLY A 42 -32.12 -6.77 -17.37
C GLY A 42 -30.64 -7.01 -17.45
N LEU A 43 -30.01 -6.71 -18.60
CA LEU A 43 -28.56 -6.91 -18.83
C LEU A 43 -27.90 -5.62 -19.31
N THR A 44 -26.68 -5.42 -18.90
CA THR A 44 -25.81 -4.32 -19.37
C THR A 44 -24.33 -4.75 -19.37
N TRP A 45 -23.56 -4.17 -20.29
CA TRP A 45 -22.10 -4.22 -20.20
C TRP A 45 -21.63 -3.19 -19.19
N ALA A 46 -20.95 -3.61 -18.17
CA ALA A 46 -20.37 -2.75 -17.15
C ALA A 46 -18.90 -3.08 -16.90
N ALA A 47 -18.13 -2.09 -16.55
CA ALA A 47 -16.78 -2.33 -16.10
C ALA A 47 -16.79 -3.35 -14.95
N ALA A 48 -15.81 -4.26 -14.94
CA ALA A 48 -15.63 -5.14 -13.80
C ALA A 48 -15.57 -4.26 -12.55
N GLY A 49 -16.48 -4.51 -11.59
CA GLY A 49 -16.48 -3.76 -10.34
C GLY A 49 -15.10 -3.89 -9.70
N GLY A 50 -14.37 -2.81 -9.58
CA GLY A 50 -13.10 -2.80 -8.84
C GLY A 50 -13.36 -3.33 -7.43
N GLY A 51 -12.50 -4.20 -6.92
CA GLY A 51 -12.58 -4.64 -5.54
C GLY A 51 -12.54 -3.45 -4.57
N ALA A 52 -12.85 -3.68 -3.29
CA ALA A 52 -12.77 -2.64 -2.27
C ALA A 52 -11.36 -2.04 -2.16
N MET A 53 -10.33 -2.77 -2.56
CA MET A 53 -8.93 -2.34 -2.59
C MET A 53 -8.46 -2.20 -4.05
N GLU A 54 -7.94 -1.03 -4.42
CA GLU A 54 -7.49 -0.70 -5.77
C GLU A 54 -6.02 -0.27 -5.76
N LEU A 55 -5.21 -0.80 -6.68
CA LEU A 55 -3.83 -0.37 -6.86
C LEU A 55 -3.83 1.05 -7.47
N ILE A 56 -3.32 2.02 -6.71
CA ILE A 56 -3.16 3.41 -7.18
C ILE A 56 -1.85 3.54 -7.96
N THR A 57 -0.75 3.12 -7.34
CA THR A 57 0.56 3.18 -7.99
C THR A 57 1.54 2.18 -7.40
N ARG A 58 2.56 1.87 -8.17
CA ARG A 58 3.69 1.02 -7.77
C ARG A 58 4.98 1.69 -8.21
N THR A 59 5.92 1.81 -7.28
CA THR A 59 7.25 2.36 -7.55
C THR A 59 8.29 1.27 -7.33
N VAL A 60 9.07 1.00 -8.36
CA VAL A 60 10.29 0.19 -8.26
C VAL A 60 11.42 1.14 -7.88
N ILE A 61 12.16 0.77 -6.86
CA ILE A 61 13.26 1.55 -6.31
C ILE A 61 14.54 1.11 -7.01
N SER A 62 15.32 2.08 -7.44
CA SER A 62 16.63 1.89 -8.07
C SER A 62 17.74 2.33 -7.15
N ASP A 63 18.93 1.77 -7.37
CA ASP A 63 20.14 2.20 -6.69
C ASP A 63 20.38 3.71 -6.89
N GLY A 64 20.67 4.41 -5.80
CA GLY A 64 20.87 5.84 -5.76
C GLY A 64 19.60 6.69 -5.59
N ASP A 65 18.39 6.10 -5.60
CA ASP A 65 17.18 6.83 -5.22
C ASP A 65 17.28 7.27 -3.76
N THR A 66 16.99 8.53 -3.47
CA THR A 66 17.05 9.06 -2.09
C THR A 66 15.67 9.19 -1.46
N THR A 67 14.62 9.19 -2.26
CA THR A 67 13.22 9.32 -1.81
C THR A 67 12.27 8.59 -2.73
N VAL A 68 11.17 8.10 -2.17
CA VAL A 68 10.03 7.55 -2.92
C VAL A 68 8.77 8.31 -2.51
N ASN A 69 8.14 8.99 -3.46
CA ASN A 69 7.01 9.88 -3.23
C ASN A 69 5.71 9.28 -3.76
N PHE A 70 4.64 9.42 -2.98
CA PHE A 70 3.29 9.05 -3.36
C PHE A 70 2.35 10.23 -3.17
N THR A 71 1.69 10.66 -4.23
CA THR A 71 0.80 11.84 -4.26
C THR A 71 -0.63 11.50 -4.69
N GLY A 72 -0.94 10.24 -4.95
CA GLY A 72 -2.25 9.79 -5.46
C GLY A 72 -3.34 9.67 -4.39
N PHE A 73 -3.35 10.56 -3.39
CA PHE A 73 -4.38 10.58 -2.36
C PHE A 73 -5.65 11.25 -2.89
N ASP A 74 -6.74 10.49 -2.95
CA ASP A 74 -8.08 10.96 -3.35
C ASP A 74 -9.08 10.61 -2.23
N ALA A 75 -9.30 11.60 -1.36
CA ALA A 75 -10.17 11.45 -0.21
C ALA A 75 -11.66 11.35 -0.57
N ASP A 76 -12.06 11.67 -1.79
CA ASP A 76 -13.45 11.50 -2.25
C ASP A 76 -13.75 10.04 -2.59
N THR A 77 -12.77 9.33 -3.14
CA THR A 77 -12.87 7.94 -3.58
C THR A 77 -12.48 6.94 -2.48
N TYR A 78 -11.43 7.23 -1.70
CA TYR A 78 -10.86 6.26 -0.77
C TYR A 78 -11.06 6.68 0.68
N ASP A 79 -11.38 5.68 1.54
CA ASP A 79 -11.52 5.83 2.97
C ASP A 79 -10.15 5.88 3.68
N HIS A 80 -9.24 4.99 3.27
CA HIS A 80 -7.88 4.95 3.77
C HIS A 80 -6.94 4.34 2.72
N TYR A 81 -5.63 4.39 3.00
CA TYR A 81 -4.58 3.92 2.08
C TYR A 81 -3.76 2.82 2.71
N ARG A 82 -3.35 1.84 1.89
CA ARG A 82 -2.46 0.76 2.30
C ARG A 82 -1.24 0.69 1.40
N PHE A 83 -0.07 0.63 2.02
CA PHE A 83 1.21 0.46 1.35
C PHE A 83 1.76 -0.93 1.63
N TYR A 84 2.37 -1.51 0.60
CA TYR A 84 3.14 -2.75 0.72
C TYR A 84 4.60 -2.46 0.40
N PHE A 85 5.47 -2.84 1.30
CA PHE A 85 6.91 -2.79 1.15
C PHE A 85 7.40 -4.19 0.77
N SER A 86 8.12 -4.30 -0.35
CA SER A 86 8.64 -5.56 -0.88
C SER A 86 10.13 -5.45 -1.03
N ASN A 87 10.84 -6.04 -0.08
CA ASN A 87 12.29 -6.10 -0.05
C ASN A 87 12.97 -4.74 -0.28
N VAL A 88 12.59 -3.72 0.49
CA VAL A 88 13.17 -2.37 0.41
C VAL A 88 14.52 -2.36 1.10
N VAL A 89 15.60 -2.26 0.33
CA VAL A 89 16.99 -2.30 0.78
C VAL A 89 17.58 -0.90 0.75
N LEU A 90 18.33 -0.54 1.80
CA LEU A 90 19.06 0.71 1.87
C LEU A 90 20.50 0.50 1.39
N ASP A 91 21.13 1.56 0.88
CA ASP A 91 22.51 1.54 0.40
C ASP A 91 23.55 1.53 1.52
N THR A 92 23.14 1.77 2.76
CA THR A 92 24.04 1.89 3.92
C THR A 92 23.48 1.18 5.14
N ASP A 93 24.35 0.45 5.85
CA ASP A 93 24.02 -0.28 7.07
C ASP A 93 23.60 0.62 8.24
N LEU A 94 22.85 0.02 9.16
CA LEU A 94 22.42 0.62 10.42
C LEU A 94 21.63 1.93 10.25
N ARG A 95 20.82 2.01 9.20
CA ARG A 95 19.94 3.16 8.93
C ARG A 95 18.47 2.81 9.18
N TYR A 96 17.66 3.84 9.24
CA TYR A 96 16.22 3.74 9.41
C TYR A 96 15.51 3.95 8.08
N LEU A 97 14.49 3.16 7.83
CA LEU A 97 13.48 3.51 6.83
C LEU A 97 12.41 4.35 7.52
N VAL A 98 12.23 5.57 7.04
CA VAL A 98 11.30 6.53 7.63
C VAL A 98 10.29 7.02 6.62
N GLY A 99 9.17 7.53 7.13
CA GLY A 99 8.16 8.20 6.32
C GLY A 99 7.85 9.59 6.87
N VAL A 100 7.48 10.50 5.96
CA VAL A 100 7.00 11.84 6.25
C VAL A 100 5.77 12.14 5.39
N THR A 101 4.85 12.93 5.91
CA THR A 101 3.61 13.31 5.21
C THR A 101 3.67 14.73 4.67
N SER A 102 2.76 15.03 3.76
CA SER A 102 2.59 16.38 3.21
C SER A 102 1.11 16.73 3.12
N SER A 103 0.80 18.00 3.31
CA SER A 103 -0.53 18.58 3.14
C SER A 103 -0.67 19.46 1.89
N ASP A 104 0.39 19.60 1.10
CA ASP A 104 0.46 20.49 -0.09
C ASP A 104 0.83 19.73 -1.38
N GLY A 105 0.49 18.45 -1.46
CA GLY A 105 0.71 17.62 -2.65
C GLY A 105 2.14 17.16 -2.84
N GLY A 106 2.96 17.17 -1.78
CA GLY A 106 4.36 16.76 -1.82
C GLY A 106 5.32 17.88 -2.18
N SER A 107 4.85 19.13 -2.21
CA SER A 107 5.73 20.31 -2.40
C SER A 107 6.61 20.54 -1.16
N ASN A 108 6.05 20.33 0.02
CA ASN A 108 6.78 20.33 1.28
C ASN A 108 6.33 19.13 2.13
N TYR A 109 7.26 18.59 2.91
CA TYR A 109 6.99 17.49 3.83
C TYR A 109 7.17 17.94 5.27
N ASP A 110 6.32 17.41 6.16
CA ASP A 110 6.35 17.69 7.59
C ASP A 110 7.60 17.02 8.20
N THR A 111 8.57 17.83 8.59
CA THR A 111 9.86 17.39 9.16
C THR A 111 10.24 18.16 10.42
N GLY A 112 9.29 18.82 11.04
CA GLY A 112 9.47 19.48 12.33
C GLY A 112 9.71 18.46 13.45
N ALA A 113 10.46 18.86 14.46
CA ALA A 113 10.92 17.97 15.53
C ALA A 113 9.81 17.29 16.34
N SER A 114 8.56 17.75 16.22
CA SER A 114 7.41 17.20 16.95
C SER A 114 6.20 16.95 16.04
N ASP A 115 6.41 16.74 14.74
CA ASP A 115 5.32 16.53 13.79
C ASP A 115 4.67 15.14 13.93
N TYR A 116 5.35 14.19 14.58
CA TYR A 116 4.86 12.82 14.77
C TYR A 116 5.03 12.35 16.20
N ALA A 117 4.06 11.57 16.66
CA ALA A 117 4.14 10.75 17.84
C ALA A 117 4.01 9.27 17.43
N GLN A 118 4.77 8.39 18.07
CA GLN A 118 4.82 6.98 17.70
C GLN A 118 4.97 6.10 18.94
N THR A 119 4.35 4.90 18.89
CA THR A 119 4.66 3.81 19.81
C THR A 119 4.82 2.52 19.01
N ALA A 120 5.77 1.70 19.39
CA ALA A 120 6.09 0.44 18.72
C ALA A 120 6.38 -0.67 19.72
N LEU A 121 5.99 -1.89 19.33
CA LEU A 121 6.49 -3.14 19.89
C LEU A 121 7.45 -3.75 18.88
N MET A 122 8.68 -3.98 19.30
CA MET A 122 9.68 -4.65 18.48
C MET A 122 9.98 -6.01 19.06
N GLN A 123 10.05 -7.00 18.18
CA GLN A 123 10.51 -8.33 18.51
C GLN A 123 11.76 -8.61 17.69
N SER A 124 12.82 -9.01 18.36
CA SER A 124 14.03 -9.50 17.71
C SER A 124 14.30 -10.95 18.11
N GLY A 125 14.90 -11.70 17.22
CA GLY A 125 15.29 -13.07 17.44
C GLY A 125 16.53 -13.39 16.64
N THR A 126 17.38 -14.29 17.19
CA THR A 126 18.48 -14.90 16.47
C THR A 126 18.20 -16.41 16.31
N THR A 127 18.93 -17.06 15.43
CA THR A 127 18.80 -18.50 15.19
C THR A 127 19.11 -19.35 16.43
N SER A 128 19.65 -18.76 17.49
CA SER A 128 20.16 -19.49 18.68
C SER A 128 19.76 -18.89 20.03
N ALA A 129 19.00 -17.80 20.06
CA ALA A 129 18.69 -17.08 21.29
C ALA A 129 17.18 -16.91 21.53
N THR A 130 16.81 -16.70 22.79
CA THR A 130 15.45 -16.37 23.19
C THR A 130 15.03 -15.04 22.55
N PRO A 131 13.82 -14.95 21.98
CA PRO A 131 13.31 -13.70 21.43
C PRO A 131 13.33 -12.56 22.46
N THR A 132 13.76 -11.40 22.05
CA THR A 132 13.74 -10.18 22.86
C THR A 132 12.60 -9.29 22.42
N PHE A 133 11.90 -8.70 23.39
CA PHE A 133 10.86 -7.71 23.16
C PHE A 133 11.30 -6.37 23.69
N THR A 134 11.19 -5.34 22.84
CA THR A 134 11.45 -3.95 23.24
C THR A 134 10.28 -3.08 22.83
N THR A 135 10.08 -2.00 23.58
CA THR A 135 9.07 -0.99 23.27
C THR A 135 9.77 0.32 22.95
N ASP A 136 9.21 1.05 22.00
CA ASP A 136 9.66 2.38 21.61
C ASP A 136 8.43 3.31 21.67
N CYS A 137 8.52 4.41 22.41
CA CYS A 137 7.44 5.38 22.54
C CYS A 137 8.04 6.78 22.63
N ASP A 138 7.68 7.63 21.70
CA ASP A 138 8.15 9.02 21.66
C ASP A 138 7.06 9.90 21.02
N ASP A 139 6.95 11.14 21.49
CA ASP A 139 6.02 12.16 21.01
C ASP A 139 6.71 13.33 20.30
N GLY A 140 8.00 13.21 20.00
CA GLY A 140 8.84 14.27 19.44
C GLY A 140 9.63 13.84 18.20
N PHE A 141 9.00 13.21 17.19
CA PHE A 141 9.69 12.82 15.97
C PHE A 141 9.45 13.78 14.79
N ALA A 142 10.50 13.97 14.00
CA ALA A 142 10.44 14.64 12.69
C ALA A 142 10.00 13.69 11.55
N PHE A 143 9.69 12.44 11.86
CA PHE A 143 9.27 11.38 10.93
C PHE A 143 8.63 10.21 11.70
N PHE A 144 7.86 9.37 11.04
CA PHE A 144 7.50 8.07 11.59
C PHE A 144 8.48 6.99 11.09
N ARG A 145 8.88 6.12 12.00
CA ARG A 145 9.96 5.14 11.77
C ARG A 145 9.35 3.77 11.44
N LEU A 146 9.55 3.31 10.19
CA LEU A 146 9.04 2.03 9.70
C LEU A 146 9.93 0.85 10.08
N ALA A 147 11.23 1.04 10.02
CA ALA A 147 12.22 0.02 10.39
C ALA A 147 13.52 0.68 10.84
N GLU A 148 14.32 -0.04 11.60
CA GLU A 148 15.61 0.43 12.12
C GLU A 148 16.67 -0.67 12.07
N GLY A 149 17.95 -0.30 12.04
CA GLY A 149 19.05 -1.24 12.00
C GLY A 149 19.15 -2.02 10.69
N LEU A 150 18.66 -1.44 9.58
CA LEU A 150 18.64 -2.12 8.30
C LEU A 150 20.02 -2.40 7.75
N GLY A 151 20.21 -3.58 7.14
CA GLY A 151 21.40 -3.95 6.41
C GLY A 151 21.43 -3.43 4.99
N SER A 152 22.65 -3.20 4.48
CA SER A 152 22.93 -3.04 3.07
C SER A 152 23.61 -4.30 2.50
N VAL A 153 23.63 -4.45 1.18
CA VAL A 153 24.22 -5.63 0.52
C VAL A 153 25.72 -5.62 0.36
N THR A 154 26.44 -4.72 1.01
CA THR A 154 27.82 -4.39 0.62
C THR A 154 28.87 -5.49 0.87
N THR A 155 28.60 -6.53 1.67
CA THR A 155 29.67 -7.51 1.96
C THR A 155 29.18 -8.90 2.40
N ASN A 156 28.61 -9.70 1.54
CA ASN A 156 28.17 -11.09 1.82
C ASN A 156 26.81 -11.26 2.52
N GLU A 157 26.07 -10.24 2.73
CA GLU A 157 24.74 -10.35 3.30
C GLU A 157 23.74 -10.68 2.20
N LYS A 158 22.90 -11.64 2.45
CA LYS A 158 21.74 -11.86 1.58
C LYS A 158 20.86 -10.64 1.79
N ALA A 159 20.79 -9.79 0.78
CA ALA A 159 19.95 -8.59 0.79
C ALA A 159 18.56 -8.91 1.29
N GLN A 160 18.28 -8.56 2.51
CA GLN A 160 16.97 -8.74 3.11
C GLN A 160 16.47 -7.38 3.53
N GLY A 161 15.78 -6.76 2.57
CA GLY A 161 15.15 -5.48 2.79
C GLY A 161 13.90 -5.56 3.67
N VAL A 162 13.36 -4.42 3.96
CA VAL A 162 12.09 -4.29 4.68
C VAL A 162 10.96 -4.88 3.85
N CYS A 163 10.22 -5.80 4.47
CA CYS A 163 8.94 -6.28 3.99
C CYS A 163 7.85 -5.92 5.01
N GLY A 164 6.66 -5.58 4.52
CA GLY A 164 5.55 -5.28 5.43
C GLY A 164 4.48 -4.40 4.84
N THR A 165 3.66 -3.85 5.73
CA THR A 165 2.52 -3.00 5.38
C THR A 165 2.48 -1.75 6.23
N LEU A 166 1.91 -0.68 5.67
CA LEU A 166 1.51 0.54 6.35
C LEU A 166 0.09 0.88 5.94
N GLU A 167 -0.76 1.23 6.88
CA GLU A 167 -2.09 1.80 6.64
C GLU A 167 -2.11 3.25 7.14
N ILE A 168 -2.69 4.14 6.34
CA ILE A 168 -2.87 5.56 6.66
C ILE A 168 -4.35 5.86 6.70
N PHE A 169 -4.86 6.21 7.88
CA PHE A 169 -6.26 6.53 8.16
C PHE A 169 -6.47 8.03 8.36
N ASN A 170 -7.68 8.49 8.05
CA ASN A 170 -8.11 9.89 8.19
C ASN A 170 -7.29 10.89 7.35
N ALA A 171 -6.61 10.46 6.29
CA ALA A 171 -5.78 11.33 5.48
C ALA A 171 -6.57 12.52 4.87
N GLY A 172 -7.84 12.30 4.49
CA GLY A 172 -8.70 13.32 3.90
C GLY A 172 -9.47 14.20 4.88
N ASP A 173 -9.30 14.05 6.20
CA ASP A 173 -10.10 14.75 7.21
C ASP A 173 -9.25 15.76 7.97
N SER A 174 -9.45 17.06 7.67
CA SER A 174 -8.71 18.15 8.31
C SER A 174 -9.06 18.38 9.79
N SER A 175 -10.11 17.73 10.30
CA SER A 175 -10.53 17.82 11.70
C SER A 175 -9.97 16.71 12.58
N LYS A 176 -9.32 15.71 11.99
CA LYS A 176 -8.78 14.55 12.68
C LYS A 176 -7.27 14.41 12.50
N PHE A 177 -6.64 13.76 13.45
CA PHE A 177 -5.26 13.32 13.27
C PHE A 177 -5.18 12.22 12.24
N THR A 178 -4.21 12.31 11.34
CA THR A 178 -3.84 11.19 10.47
C THR A 178 -3.13 10.13 11.30
N ASN A 179 -3.66 8.92 11.30
CA ASN A 179 -3.09 7.78 12.01
C ASN A 179 -2.43 6.82 11.02
N MET A 180 -1.32 6.25 11.44
CA MET A 180 -0.52 5.31 10.67
C MET A 180 -0.34 4.04 11.48
N HIS A 181 -0.77 2.91 10.92
CA HIS A 181 -0.55 1.59 11.52
C HIS A 181 0.37 0.81 10.60
N PHE A 182 1.46 0.26 11.13
CA PHE A 182 2.38 -0.48 10.28
C PHE A 182 2.98 -1.69 10.98
N LYS A 183 3.23 -2.69 10.14
CA LYS A 183 3.87 -3.92 10.54
C LYS A 183 4.95 -4.25 9.52
N THR A 184 6.19 -4.29 9.97
CA THR A 184 7.35 -4.52 9.11
C THR A 184 8.23 -5.61 9.69
N SER A 185 8.98 -6.27 8.82
CA SER A 185 10.03 -7.22 9.17
C SER A 185 11.26 -6.99 8.31
N HIS A 186 12.43 -7.23 8.89
CA HIS A 186 13.72 -7.12 8.20
C HIS A 186 14.79 -7.94 8.94
N VAL A 187 15.96 -8.03 8.36
CA VAL A 187 17.13 -8.63 8.98
C VAL A 187 18.12 -7.53 9.37
N ASP A 188 18.76 -7.68 10.52
CA ASP A 188 19.73 -6.72 11.04
C ASP A 188 21.06 -6.82 10.30
N ALA A 189 21.64 -5.64 10.03
CA ALA A 189 22.97 -5.50 9.46
C ALA A 189 24.11 -5.93 10.39
N ALA A 190 23.91 -5.78 11.71
CA ALA A 190 25.00 -5.91 12.68
C ALA A 190 25.48 -7.36 12.86
N ASP A 191 24.65 -8.36 12.54
CA ASP A 191 24.85 -9.76 12.92
C ASP A 191 25.00 -10.74 11.73
N ASN A 192 25.44 -10.28 10.56
CA ASN A 192 25.59 -11.13 9.36
C ASN A 192 24.31 -11.94 9.04
N ALA A 193 23.16 -11.29 9.08
CA ALA A 193 21.86 -11.89 8.82
C ALA A 193 21.43 -12.98 9.82
N SER A 194 22.01 -13.03 11.02
CA SER A 194 21.59 -13.97 12.06
C SER A 194 20.43 -13.47 12.91
N SER A 195 20.20 -12.16 12.94
CA SER A 195 19.10 -11.53 13.67
C SER A 195 18.00 -11.06 12.73
N PHE A 196 16.77 -11.35 13.08
CA PHE A 196 15.59 -10.84 12.37
C PHE A 196 14.71 -10.03 13.33
N PHE A 197 14.09 -9.00 12.77
CA PHE A 197 13.26 -8.06 13.50
C PHE A 197 11.85 -8.05 12.93
N GLN A 198 10.88 -7.91 13.83
CA GLN A 198 9.52 -7.52 13.52
C GLN A 198 9.21 -6.26 14.31
N ARG A 199 8.59 -5.29 13.66
CA ARG A 199 8.06 -4.07 14.27
C ARG A 199 6.57 -4.00 14.03
N ASP A 200 5.80 -3.83 15.09
CA ASP A 200 4.36 -3.55 15.08
C ASP A 200 4.14 -2.20 15.75
N ALA A 201 3.65 -1.22 15.02
CA ALA A 201 3.66 0.15 15.49
C ALA A 201 2.46 0.96 15.02
N VAL A 202 2.14 1.97 15.82
CA VAL A 202 1.23 3.03 15.46
C VAL A 202 1.93 4.37 15.58
N ALA A 203 1.67 5.26 14.61
CA ALA A 203 2.11 6.64 14.64
C ALA A 203 0.95 7.55 14.30
N ARG A 204 1.07 8.83 14.62
CA ARG A 204 0.12 9.86 14.21
C ARG A 204 0.85 11.16 13.91
N ARG A 205 0.26 11.99 13.05
CA ARG A 205 0.60 13.41 13.03
C ARG A 205 0.13 14.07 14.33
N THR A 206 0.86 15.04 14.80
CA THR A 206 0.50 15.82 15.99
C THR A 206 -0.46 16.96 15.69
N GLU A 207 -0.59 17.33 14.41
CA GLU A 207 -1.55 18.31 13.91
C GLU A 207 -2.63 17.67 13.06
N ALA A 208 -3.87 18.13 13.21
CA ALA A 208 -4.99 17.74 12.37
C ALA A 208 -4.94 18.56 11.07
N ALA A 209 -4.66 17.90 9.97
CA ALA A 209 -4.64 18.49 8.64
C ALA A 209 -4.88 17.41 7.59
N ILE A 210 -5.31 17.81 6.39
CA ILE A 210 -5.35 16.90 5.25
C ILE A 210 -3.93 16.44 4.93
N VAL A 211 -3.76 15.13 4.75
CA VAL A 211 -2.56 14.53 4.18
C VAL A 211 -2.87 14.08 2.76
N ASN A 212 -2.14 14.61 1.79
CA ASN A 212 -2.34 14.31 0.37
C ASN A 212 -1.07 13.82 -0.35
N ALA A 213 0.03 13.67 0.39
CA ALA A 213 1.21 12.95 -0.06
C ALA A 213 1.96 12.30 1.11
N VAL A 214 2.73 11.27 0.80
CA VAL A 214 3.69 10.63 1.70
C VAL A 214 5.00 10.39 0.97
N GLN A 215 6.10 10.58 1.66
CA GLN A 215 7.44 10.28 1.18
C GLN A 215 8.08 9.23 2.09
N PHE A 216 8.65 8.21 1.48
CA PHE A 216 9.52 7.25 2.17
C PHE A 216 10.98 7.53 1.79
N LYS A 217 11.85 7.46 2.78
CA LYS A 217 13.28 7.70 2.59
C LYS A 217 14.13 6.98 3.63
N PRO A 218 15.38 6.66 3.33
CA PRO A 218 16.37 6.39 4.35
C PRO A 218 16.57 7.63 5.23
N GLN A 219 16.91 7.44 6.49
CA GLN A 219 17.27 8.56 7.37
C GLN A 219 18.50 9.33 6.84
N ALA A 220 19.41 8.62 6.16
CA ALA A 220 20.57 9.18 5.47
C ALA A 220 20.92 8.29 4.29
N GLN A 221 21.62 8.84 3.31
CA GLN A 221 22.07 8.18 2.07
C GLN A 221 20.87 7.84 1.16
N GLY A 222 20.87 6.71 0.47
CA GLY A 222 19.87 6.33 -0.52
C GLY A 222 19.32 4.92 -0.31
N PHE A 223 18.53 4.52 -1.27
CA PHE A 223 18.07 3.15 -1.45
C PHE A 223 19.00 2.41 -2.41
N GLU A 224 19.07 1.12 -2.26
CA GLU A 224 19.69 0.21 -3.21
C GLU A 224 18.67 -0.43 -4.14
N SER A 225 17.56 -0.93 -3.58
CA SER A 225 16.55 -1.63 -4.36
C SER A 225 15.24 -1.80 -3.57
N GLY A 226 14.24 -2.31 -4.25
CA GLY A 226 12.97 -2.69 -3.65
C GLY A 226 11.76 -2.22 -4.44
N MET A 227 10.61 -2.35 -3.82
CA MET A 227 9.36 -1.91 -4.41
C MET A 227 8.38 -1.47 -3.32
N ILE A 228 7.67 -0.39 -3.58
CA ILE A 228 6.56 0.07 -2.74
C ILE A 228 5.31 0.21 -3.60
N SER A 229 4.22 -0.39 -3.16
CA SER A 229 2.93 -0.30 -3.84
C SER A 229 1.92 0.40 -2.94
N MET A 230 1.17 1.36 -3.47
CA MET A 230 0.10 2.09 -2.80
C MET A 230 -1.26 1.62 -3.32
N TYR A 231 -2.14 1.29 -2.40
CA TYR A 231 -3.52 0.94 -2.67
C TYR A 231 -4.47 1.89 -1.94
N GLY A 232 -5.59 2.21 -2.57
CA GLY A 232 -6.72 2.88 -1.94
C GLY A 232 -7.80 1.87 -1.56
N ILE A 233 -8.39 2.05 -0.39
CA ILE A 233 -9.57 1.30 0.05
C ILE A 233 -10.78 2.17 -0.19
N LYS A 234 -11.66 1.73 -1.09
CA LYS A 234 -12.85 2.51 -1.50
C LYS A 234 -13.81 2.72 -0.34
N LYS A 235 -14.40 3.90 -0.32
CA LYS A 235 -15.55 4.16 0.52
C LYS A 235 -16.72 3.25 0.11
N THR A 236 -17.45 2.72 1.08
CA THR A 236 -18.66 1.89 0.87
C THR A 236 -19.92 2.75 0.84
#